data_70e4352b1657ca72836030245b31f07a
#
_entry.id   70e4352b1657ca72836030245b31f07a
#
_cell.length_a   1.000
_cell.length_b   1.000
_cell.length_c   1.000
_cell.angle_alpha   90.00
_cell.angle_beta   90.00
_cell.angle_gamma   90.00
#
_symmetry.space_group_name_H-M   'P 1'
#
loop_
_entity.id
_entity.type
_entity.pdbx_description
1 polymer ?
#
loop_
_entity_poly.entity_id
_entity_poly.type
_entity_poly.pdbx_seq_one_letter_code
_entity_poly.pdbx_strand_id
1 'polypeptide(L)'
;GLIASGAGILMGLKQIRAGKWGGKLVSAVVLAAALTAAVGTLVVQARSPAQQPLPGSAVASVSFTGLPAQGREVLEQIRQGGPFRYEKDGTVFGNRERLLPGQKRGYYREYTVPTPGLSHRGARRIVCGGPKPRAPDACYYTEDHYSSFRLIVQ
;
A
#
# COMPACT_ATOMS: atom_id res chain seq x y z
N GLY A 1 -52.58 26.41 -18.74
CA GLY A 1 -52.13 27.72 -18.32
C GLY A 1 -50.66 27.62 -18.00
N LEU A 2 -49.84 28.11 -18.85
CA LEU A 2 -49.23 29.44 -18.89
C LEU A 2 -48.18 29.63 -17.79
N ILE A 3 -47.02 29.80 -18.21
CA ILE A 3 -46.04 30.90 -18.40
C ILE A 3 -44.90 30.74 -17.39
N ALA A 4 -43.72 30.57 -17.85
CA ALA A 4 -42.72 31.48 -18.39
C ALA A 4 -41.72 31.96 -17.36
N SER A 5 -40.52 31.99 -17.83
CA SER A 5 -39.46 33.01 -17.65
C SER A 5 -38.78 33.04 -16.29
N GLY A 6 -37.55 33.18 -16.26
CA GLY A 6 -36.58 33.89 -16.97
C GLY A 6 -35.23 33.77 -16.28
N ALA A 7 -34.27 33.95 -17.13
CA ALA A 7 -33.16 34.85 -17.02
C ALA A 7 -32.29 34.75 -15.75
N GLY A 8 -31.04 34.37 -15.82
CA GLY A 8 -29.98 35.15 -16.45
C GLY A 8 -29.32 35.96 -15.38
N ILE A 9 -28.04 35.74 -15.10
CA ILE A 9 -27.14 36.69 -14.46
C ILE A 9 -25.74 36.13 -14.72
N LEU A 10 -25.13 36.69 -15.68
CA LEU A 10 -24.14 37.75 -15.66
C LEU A 10 -22.83 37.40 -14.94
N MET A 11 -21.91 37.22 -15.80
CA MET A 11 -20.46 37.43 -15.71
C MET A 11 -20.04 38.54 -14.74
N GLY A 12 -19.08 38.20 -13.90
CA GLY A 12 -18.21 39.14 -13.21
C GLY A 12 -16.76 38.91 -13.58
N LEU A 13 -16.35 39.38 -14.74
CA LEU A 13 -14.95 39.52 -15.11
C LEU A 13 -14.36 40.66 -14.32
N LYS A 14 -13.49 40.35 -13.36
CA LYS A 14 -12.70 41.38 -12.67
C LYS A 14 -11.38 41.52 -13.40
N GLN A 15 -11.29 42.55 -14.19
CA GLN A 15 -10.07 43.03 -14.85
C GLN A 15 -9.07 43.50 -13.80
N ILE A 16 -7.88 42.90 -13.80
CA ILE A 16 -6.76 43.40 -13.06
C ILE A 16 -5.95 44.33 -14.00
N ARG A 17 -5.98 45.59 -13.66
CA ARG A 17 -5.22 46.64 -14.34
C ARG A 17 -3.72 46.41 -14.26
N ALA A 18 -3.08 46.46 -15.42
CA ALA A 18 -1.65 46.56 -15.56
C ALA A 18 -1.17 47.95 -15.09
N GLY A 19 -0.35 47.95 -14.07
CA GLY A 19 0.40 49.14 -13.63
C GLY A 19 1.63 49.35 -14.50
N LYS A 20 1.61 50.43 -15.21
CA LYS A 20 2.75 50.98 -15.95
C LYS A 20 3.79 51.55 -14.96
N TRP A 21 4.98 51.02 -14.98
CA TRP A 21 6.13 51.69 -14.39
C TRP A 21 7.18 51.93 -15.50
N GLY A 22 7.30 53.19 -15.83
CA GLY A 22 8.32 53.66 -16.73
C GLY A 22 9.58 54.09 -15.95
N GLY A 23 10.67 53.99 -16.62
CA GLY A 23 11.74 54.95 -16.36
C GLY A 23 13.13 54.40 -16.09
N LYS A 24 13.89 54.58 -17.08
CA LYS A 24 15.27 55.10 -17.14
C LYS A 24 16.38 54.08 -17.43
N LEU A 25 16.79 54.19 -18.67
CA LEU A 25 18.09 53.79 -19.22
C LEU A 25 19.23 54.41 -18.41
N VAL A 26 20.15 53.61 -17.97
CA VAL A 26 21.52 54.05 -17.77
C VAL A 26 22.45 52.99 -18.40
N SER A 27 23.03 53.41 -19.50
CA SER A 27 24.17 52.75 -20.14
C SER A 27 25.40 52.84 -19.25
N ALA A 28 26.05 51.74 -19.01
CA ALA A 28 27.46 51.71 -18.66
C ALA A 28 28.10 50.51 -19.32
N VAL A 29 28.82 50.80 -20.38
CA VAL A 29 29.78 49.90 -21.03
C VAL A 29 31.01 49.83 -20.13
N VAL A 30 31.35 48.62 -19.70
CA VAL A 30 32.70 48.31 -19.23
C VAL A 30 33.13 47.00 -19.86
N LEU A 31 34.05 47.12 -20.80
CA LEU A 31 34.91 46.03 -21.27
C LEU A 31 35.85 45.63 -20.14
N ALA A 32 35.91 44.35 -19.82
CA ALA A 32 37.13 43.75 -19.28
C ALA A 32 37.14 42.24 -19.48
N ALA A 33 38.01 41.83 -20.34
CA ALA A 33 38.95 40.71 -20.28
C ALA A 33 38.46 39.28 -19.92
N ALA A 34 38.69 38.44 -20.90
CA ALA A 34 38.70 37.01 -20.83
C ALA A 34 39.63 36.46 -19.74
N LEU A 35 39.10 35.57 -18.93
CA LEU A 35 39.87 34.54 -18.26
C LEU A 35 39.05 33.28 -18.27
N THR A 36 39.37 32.40 -19.19
CA THR A 36 38.89 31.00 -19.25
C THR A 36 39.44 30.23 -18.07
N ALA A 37 38.65 30.11 -17.01
CA ALA A 37 38.85 29.09 -16.00
C ALA A 37 37.88 27.98 -16.27
N ALA A 38 38.37 26.85 -16.77
CA ALA A 38 37.64 25.60 -16.88
C ALA A 38 37.34 25.10 -15.45
N VAL A 39 36.23 25.52 -14.91
CA VAL A 39 35.69 24.90 -13.69
C VAL A 39 34.91 23.68 -14.13
N GLY A 40 35.54 22.52 -13.97
CA GLY A 40 34.86 21.25 -14.10
C GLY A 40 33.72 21.20 -13.10
N THR A 41 32.49 21.34 -13.58
CA THR A 41 31.31 21.05 -12.79
C THR A 41 31.27 19.55 -12.47
N LEU A 42 31.77 19.20 -11.29
CA LEU A 42 31.43 17.91 -10.67
C LEU A 42 29.91 17.91 -10.47
N VAL A 43 29.22 17.27 -11.41
CA VAL A 43 27.83 16.89 -11.22
C VAL A 43 27.83 15.80 -10.14
N VAL A 44 27.70 16.21 -8.89
CA VAL A 44 27.36 15.30 -7.82
C VAL A 44 25.93 14.88 -8.09
N GLN A 45 25.76 13.74 -8.76
CA GLN A 45 24.47 13.08 -8.82
C GLN A 45 24.11 12.69 -7.38
N ALA A 46 23.24 13.49 -6.77
CA ALA A 46 22.58 13.08 -5.57
C ALA A 46 21.77 11.82 -5.91
N ARG A 47 22.32 10.65 -5.61
CA ARG A 47 21.53 9.42 -5.51
C ARG A 47 20.47 9.72 -4.47
N SER A 48 19.21 9.75 -4.90
CA SER A 48 18.08 9.70 -3.98
C SER A 48 18.37 8.56 -3.00
N PRO A 49 18.33 8.79 -1.69
CA PRO A 49 18.43 7.69 -0.75
C PRO A 49 17.31 6.74 -1.11
N ALA A 50 17.66 5.51 -1.50
CA ALA A 50 16.71 4.44 -1.58
C ALA A 50 15.94 4.48 -0.26
N GLN A 51 14.63 4.70 -0.34
CA GLN A 51 13.76 4.68 0.82
C GLN A 51 13.96 3.33 1.48
N GLN A 52 14.80 3.31 2.52
CA GLN A 52 14.88 2.17 3.40
C GLN A 52 13.48 2.02 4.01
N PRO A 53 12.86 0.83 3.90
CA PRO A 53 11.62 0.57 4.62
C PRO A 53 11.87 0.91 6.08
N LEU A 54 10.99 1.71 6.67
CA LEU A 54 11.04 2.02 8.09
C LEU A 54 11.08 0.70 8.87
N PRO A 55 12.01 0.53 9.82
CA PRO A 55 12.03 -0.65 10.67
C PRO A 55 10.74 -0.64 11.51
N GLY A 56 9.78 -1.49 11.16
CA GLY A 56 8.54 -1.65 11.92
C GLY A 56 7.32 -2.14 11.15
N SER A 57 7.37 -2.33 9.83
CA SER A 57 6.19 -2.74 9.06
C SER A 57 6.43 -3.78 7.96
N ALA A 58 7.60 -4.35 7.86
CA ALA A 58 7.82 -5.46 6.94
C ALA A 58 7.43 -6.76 7.66
N VAL A 59 6.23 -7.26 7.39
CA VAL A 59 5.86 -8.62 7.76
C VAL A 59 6.88 -9.55 7.08
N ALA A 60 7.54 -10.41 7.85
CA ALA A 60 8.44 -11.41 7.31
C ALA A 60 7.72 -12.26 6.27
N SER A 61 8.43 -12.85 5.33
CA SER A 61 7.83 -13.71 4.31
C SER A 61 8.20 -15.18 4.50
N VAL A 62 7.38 -16.07 3.98
CA VAL A 62 7.62 -17.50 3.85
C VAL A 62 7.18 -17.94 2.46
N SER A 63 8.01 -18.74 1.77
CA SER A 63 7.62 -19.28 0.48
C SER A 63 6.53 -20.34 0.65
N PHE A 64 5.71 -20.54 -0.39
CA PHE A 64 4.72 -21.63 -0.41
C PHE A 64 5.37 -22.98 -0.07
N THR A 65 6.54 -23.28 -0.62
CA THR A 65 7.27 -24.52 -0.37
C THR A 65 7.85 -24.59 1.04
N GLY A 66 8.07 -23.47 1.70
CA GLY A 66 8.53 -23.37 3.09
C GLY A 66 7.42 -23.59 4.13
N LEU A 67 6.16 -23.62 3.71
CA LEU A 67 5.05 -23.94 4.59
C LEU A 67 5.03 -25.43 4.96
N PRO A 68 4.52 -25.78 6.17
CA PRO A 68 4.16 -27.16 6.47
C PRO A 68 3.22 -27.72 5.41
N ALA A 69 3.27 -29.04 5.16
CA ALA A 69 2.38 -29.70 4.19
C ALA A 69 0.90 -29.35 4.44
N GLN A 70 0.47 -29.36 5.69
CA GLN A 70 -0.89 -28.99 6.08
C GLN A 70 -1.25 -27.54 5.74
N GLY A 71 -0.28 -26.63 5.77
CA GLY A 71 -0.48 -25.22 5.37
C GLY A 71 -0.73 -25.12 3.86
N ARG A 72 0.01 -25.86 3.05
CA ARG A 72 -0.21 -25.91 1.60
C ARG A 72 -1.57 -26.50 1.25
N GLU A 73 -1.97 -27.57 1.92
CA GLU A 73 -3.29 -28.19 1.76
C GLU A 73 -4.43 -27.20 2.10
N VAL A 74 -4.29 -26.47 3.20
CA VAL A 74 -5.29 -25.46 3.59
C VAL A 74 -5.39 -24.34 2.57
N LEU A 75 -4.27 -23.86 1.99
CA LEU A 75 -4.31 -22.86 0.91
C LEU A 75 -5.07 -23.37 -0.31
N GLU A 76 -4.91 -24.63 -0.65
CA GLU A 76 -5.64 -25.25 -1.75
C GLU A 76 -7.14 -25.36 -1.44
N GLN A 77 -7.50 -25.79 -0.21
CA GLN A 77 -8.89 -25.81 0.25
C GLN A 77 -9.53 -24.40 0.21
N ILE A 78 -8.79 -23.36 0.57
CA ILE A 78 -9.28 -21.97 0.48
C ILE A 78 -9.64 -21.63 -0.97
N ARG A 79 -8.79 -21.96 -1.95
CA ARG A 79 -9.04 -21.74 -3.38
C ARG A 79 -10.26 -22.51 -3.88
N GLN A 80 -10.45 -23.71 -3.37
CA GLN A 80 -11.61 -24.57 -3.69
C GLN A 80 -12.89 -24.12 -2.98
N GLY A 81 -12.78 -23.36 -1.88
CA GLY A 81 -13.93 -22.95 -1.06
C GLY A 81 -14.36 -23.97 -0.02
N GLY A 82 -13.46 -24.86 0.39
CA GLY A 82 -13.69 -25.94 1.33
C GLY A 82 -13.80 -27.31 0.67
N PRO A 83 -14.26 -28.32 1.39
CA PRO A 83 -14.74 -28.26 2.78
C PRO A 83 -13.62 -28.00 3.79
N PHE A 84 -13.97 -27.34 4.89
CA PHE A 84 -13.04 -27.06 5.98
C PHE A 84 -13.31 -27.99 7.17
N ARG A 85 -12.25 -28.31 7.89
CA ARG A 85 -12.30 -29.25 9.01
C ARG A 85 -12.96 -28.68 10.26
N TYR A 86 -12.79 -27.36 10.48
CA TYR A 86 -13.25 -26.72 11.72
C TYR A 86 -14.29 -25.65 11.41
N GLU A 87 -15.30 -25.56 12.27
CA GLU A 87 -16.39 -24.58 12.15
C GLU A 87 -15.90 -23.12 12.10
N LYS A 88 -14.78 -22.85 12.76
CA LYS A 88 -14.14 -21.52 12.76
C LYS A 88 -13.47 -21.15 11.44
N ASP A 89 -13.18 -22.13 10.59
CA ASP A 89 -12.48 -21.86 9.33
C ASP A 89 -13.35 -21.02 8.40
N GLY A 90 -12.74 -19.97 7.84
CA GLY A 90 -13.43 -18.99 6.99
C GLY A 90 -14.15 -17.88 7.76
N THR A 91 -14.11 -17.87 9.09
CA THR A 91 -14.67 -16.75 9.87
C THR A 91 -13.82 -15.50 9.79
N VAL A 92 -14.42 -14.34 10.06
CA VAL A 92 -13.75 -13.05 9.99
C VAL A 92 -12.67 -12.93 11.07
N PHE A 93 -11.45 -12.60 10.64
CA PHE A 93 -10.34 -12.24 11.52
C PHE A 93 -10.29 -10.72 11.70
N GLY A 94 -10.30 -10.25 12.93
CA GLY A 94 -10.48 -8.83 13.24
C GLY A 94 -9.22 -7.97 13.18
N ASN A 95 -8.02 -8.55 13.05
CA ASN A 95 -6.72 -7.85 13.05
C ASN A 95 -6.59 -6.79 14.16
N ARG A 96 -7.04 -7.11 15.38
CA ARG A 96 -7.13 -6.17 16.51
C ARG A 96 -5.76 -5.62 16.91
N GLU A 97 -4.74 -6.47 16.87
CA GLU A 97 -3.35 -6.12 17.19
C GLU A 97 -2.66 -5.34 16.06
N ARG A 98 -3.33 -5.18 14.91
CA ARG A 98 -2.82 -4.47 13.72
C ARG A 98 -1.47 -4.98 13.22
N LEU A 99 -1.22 -6.28 13.36
CA LEU A 99 0.00 -6.93 12.85
C LEU A 99 -0.05 -7.12 11.34
N LEU A 100 -1.24 -7.18 10.75
CA LEU A 100 -1.45 -7.18 9.30
C LEU A 100 -1.82 -5.78 8.82
N PRO A 101 -1.65 -5.48 7.52
CA PRO A 101 -2.08 -4.20 6.96
C PRO A 101 -3.51 -3.83 7.34
N GLY A 102 -3.74 -2.54 7.65
CA GLY A 102 -5.07 -2.05 8.03
C GLY A 102 -6.08 -2.19 6.89
N GLN A 103 -7.21 -2.85 7.15
CA GLN A 103 -8.27 -3.08 6.18
C GLN A 103 -9.64 -2.96 6.85
N LYS A 104 -10.69 -2.79 6.05
CA LYS A 104 -12.07 -2.77 6.54
C LYS A 104 -12.47 -4.10 7.19
N ARG A 105 -13.41 -4.04 8.12
CA ARG A 105 -13.96 -5.25 8.75
C ARG A 105 -14.47 -6.23 7.70
N GLY A 106 -14.17 -7.53 7.90
CA GLY A 106 -14.56 -8.59 7.00
C GLY A 106 -13.58 -8.86 5.86
N TYR A 107 -12.54 -8.03 5.72
CA TYR A 107 -11.51 -8.25 4.70
C TYR A 107 -10.68 -9.50 4.96
N TYR A 108 -10.31 -9.76 6.23
CA TYR A 108 -9.54 -10.93 6.63
C TYR A 108 -10.41 -12.07 7.11
N ARG A 109 -10.03 -13.30 6.75
CA ARG A 109 -10.62 -14.56 7.22
C ARG A 109 -9.53 -15.49 7.71
N GLU A 110 -9.83 -16.23 8.80
CA GLU A 110 -8.89 -17.16 9.40
C GLU A 110 -9.20 -18.60 9.01
N TYR A 111 -8.15 -19.42 8.95
CA TYR A 111 -8.25 -20.86 8.67
C TYR A 111 -7.26 -21.61 9.54
N THR A 112 -7.67 -22.77 10.04
CA THR A 112 -6.83 -23.64 10.86
C THR A 112 -5.85 -24.42 10.00
N VAL A 113 -4.57 -24.39 10.36
CA VAL A 113 -3.57 -25.30 9.83
C VAL A 113 -3.39 -26.41 10.85
N PRO A 114 -3.82 -27.65 10.59
CA PRO A 114 -3.70 -28.75 11.52
C PRO A 114 -2.24 -28.99 11.93
N THR A 115 -2.01 -29.25 13.19
CA THR A 115 -0.71 -29.69 13.70
C THR A 115 -0.73 -31.20 13.84
N PRO A 116 0.17 -31.96 13.18
CA PRO A 116 0.22 -33.41 13.31
C PRO A 116 0.31 -33.84 14.78
N GLY A 117 -0.45 -34.87 15.13
CA GLY A 117 -0.48 -35.43 16.49
C GLY A 117 -1.38 -34.69 17.50
N LEU A 118 -2.01 -33.54 17.10
CA LEU A 118 -2.96 -32.84 17.96
C LEU A 118 -4.41 -33.22 17.60
N SER A 119 -5.23 -33.47 18.63
CA SER A 119 -6.66 -33.67 18.49
C SER A 119 -7.49 -32.40 18.43
N HIS A 120 -6.90 -31.23 18.79
CA HIS A 120 -7.51 -29.92 18.78
C HIS A 120 -6.91 -29.02 17.69
N ARG A 121 -7.44 -27.81 17.54
CA ARG A 121 -7.03 -26.88 16.47
C ARG A 121 -5.54 -26.49 16.50
N GLY A 122 -4.88 -26.54 17.68
CA GLY A 122 -3.52 -26.05 17.85
C GLY A 122 -3.41 -24.51 17.63
N ALA A 123 -2.18 -24.03 17.43
CA ALA A 123 -1.90 -22.60 17.30
C ALA A 123 -1.69 -22.12 15.85
N ARG A 124 -1.54 -23.02 14.91
CA ARG A 124 -1.20 -22.66 13.51
C ARG A 124 -2.42 -22.19 12.75
N ARG A 125 -2.30 -21.06 12.03
CA ARG A 125 -3.38 -20.48 11.22
C ARG A 125 -2.82 -19.94 9.90
N ILE A 126 -3.73 -19.85 8.94
CA ILE A 126 -3.58 -18.98 7.78
C ILE A 126 -4.66 -17.91 7.86
N VAL A 127 -4.27 -16.66 7.65
CA VAL A 127 -5.18 -15.52 7.54
C VAL A 127 -5.05 -14.96 6.14
N CYS A 128 -6.13 -15.01 5.38
CA CYS A 128 -6.17 -14.48 4.03
C CYS A 128 -7.04 -13.23 3.96
N GLY A 129 -6.59 -12.23 3.21
CA GLY A 129 -7.30 -10.98 2.96
C GLY A 129 -7.75 -10.85 1.52
N GLY A 130 -8.89 -10.23 1.32
CA GLY A 130 -9.42 -9.94 0.00
C GLY A 130 -10.95 -9.92 -0.03
N PRO A 131 -11.54 -9.31 -1.08
CA PRO A 131 -12.99 -9.27 -1.25
C PRO A 131 -13.57 -10.63 -1.66
N LYS A 132 -12.76 -11.51 -2.23
CA LYS A 132 -13.15 -12.84 -2.70
C LYS A 132 -12.43 -13.92 -1.89
N PRO A 133 -13.11 -14.64 -0.98
CA PRO A 133 -12.46 -15.65 -0.13
C PRO A 133 -11.68 -16.73 -0.88
N ARG A 134 -12.17 -17.14 -2.05
CA ARG A 134 -11.53 -18.18 -2.89
C ARG A 134 -10.38 -17.65 -3.77
N ALA A 135 -10.26 -16.33 -3.89
CA ALA A 135 -9.19 -15.66 -4.63
C ALA A 135 -8.65 -14.50 -3.77
N PRO A 136 -7.99 -14.81 -2.66
CA PRO A 136 -7.48 -13.78 -1.75
C PRO A 136 -6.36 -12.97 -2.41
N ASP A 137 -6.26 -11.69 -2.01
CA ASP A 137 -5.21 -10.79 -2.46
C ASP A 137 -3.86 -11.15 -1.83
N ALA A 138 -3.86 -11.56 -0.57
CA ALA A 138 -2.69 -11.99 0.18
C ALA A 138 -3.08 -12.95 1.31
N CYS A 139 -2.17 -13.89 1.62
CA CYS A 139 -2.31 -14.80 2.76
C CYS A 139 -1.09 -14.73 3.66
N TYR A 140 -1.31 -14.89 4.94
CA TYR A 140 -0.31 -14.82 5.99
C TYR A 140 -0.37 -16.09 6.85
N TYR A 141 0.79 -16.61 7.21
CA TYR A 141 0.92 -17.77 8.09
C TYR A 141 1.35 -17.33 9.48
N THR A 142 0.75 -17.94 10.48
CA THR A 142 1.15 -17.84 11.89
C THR A 142 1.25 -19.22 12.52
N GLU A 143 2.25 -19.43 13.35
CA GLU A 143 2.44 -20.66 14.12
C GLU A 143 2.30 -20.46 15.64
N ASP A 144 2.12 -19.22 16.07
CA ASP A 144 2.09 -18.78 17.47
C ASP A 144 0.76 -18.11 17.86
N HIS A 145 -0.33 -18.57 17.28
CA HIS A 145 -1.69 -18.12 17.58
C HIS A 145 -1.84 -16.58 17.45
N TYR A 146 -1.46 -16.06 16.27
CA TYR A 146 -1.57 -14.65 15.85
C TYR A 146 -0.58 -13.67 16.51
N SER A 147 0.43 -14.16 17.24
CA SER A 147 1.45 -13.27 17.85
C SER A 147 2.42 -12.74 16.81
N SER A 148 2.67 -13.50 15.75
CA SER A 148 3.45 -13.06 14.59
C SER A 148 2.88 -13.63 13.30
N PHE A 149 3.21 -12.98 12.17
CA PHE A 149 2.77 -13.39 10.84
C PHE A 149 3.92 -13.38 9.85
N ARG A 150 3.83 -14.25 8.85
CA ARG A 150 4.70 -14.26 7.67
C ARG A 150 3.83 -14.21 6.41
N LEU A 151 4.12 -13.28 5.51
CA LEU A 151 3.46 -13.20 4.21
C LEU A 151 3.83 -14.44 3.38
N ILE A 152 2.82 -15.15 2.88
CA ILE A 152 3.03 -16.30 2.01
C ILE A 152 3.30 -15.80 0.60
N VAL A 153 4.48 -16.13 0.06
CA VAL A 153 4.88 -15.80 -1.31
C VAL A 153 4.98 -17.06 -2.16
N GLN A 154 4.65 -16.93 -3.45
CA GLN A 154 4.69 -18.03 -4.43
C GLN A 154 6.13 -18.38 -4.80
#